data_09b6a3d62fedd24f43128fde547e6e11
#
_entry.id   09b6a3d62fedd24f43128fde547e6e11
#
_cell.length_a   1.000
_cell.length_b   1.000
_cell.length_c   1.000
_cell.angle_alpha   90.00
_cell.angle_beta   90.00
_cell.angle_gamma   90.00
#
_symmetry.space_group_name_H-M   'P 1'
#
loop_
_entity.id
_entity.type
_entity.pdbx_description
1 polymer ?
#
loop_
_entity_poly.entity_id
_entity_poly.type
_entity_poly.pdbx_seq_one_letter_code
_entity_poly.pdbx_strand_id
1 'polypeptide(L)'
;MTALTAPKRFLAAIFIFGALGMTAAACAPAPTAPYYGISFKAPANAYVNRTFTPTPTATSGLPVTLTLDATSTACTLIGGVVTFQTVGPCVINANQPGNETFAAARQVQRTITVRDCPVLRSGLWTGPSGTSATVNVLGTNFSGSVNLTSLGFGVQSFGGSVACEVVSGSFNGTPLTGILSFDGRVLTSNYSGISIVLNAPA
;
A
#
# COMPACT_ATOMS: atom_id res chain seq x y z
N MET A 1 -48.14 -9.70 -94.04
CA MET A 1 -47.40 -10.42 -94.42
C MET A 1 -46.00 -9.93 -94.42
N THR A 2 -45.00 -9.91 -94.61
CA THR A 2 -43.56 -9.78 -94.57
C THR A 2 -43.05 -8.63 -93.70
N ALA A 3 -42.45 -8.97 -92.54
CA ALA A 3 -41.77 -8.07 -91.65
C ALA A 3 -40.33 -7.80 -92.17
N LEU A 4 -39.96 -6.53 -92.27
CA LEU A 4 -38.59 -6.09 -92.53
C LEU A 4 -37.84 -5.81 -91.26
N THR A 5 -36.82 -6.55 -91.02
CA THR A 5 -35.90 -6.41 -89.94
C THR A 5 -34.80 -5.39 -90.17
N ALA A 6 -34.64 -4.36 -89.37
CA ALA A 6 -33.56 -3.38 -89.50
C ALA A 6 -32.35 -3.80 -88.61
N PRO A 7 -31.10 -3.56 -88.98
CA PRO A 7 -29.92 -3.98 -88.29
C PRO A 7 -29.57 -2.98 -87.14
N LYS A 8 -29.33 -3.52 -85.94
CA LYS A 8 -28.80 -2.80 -84.79
C LYS A 8 -27.33 -2.46 -84.97
N ARG A 9 -27.00 -1.15 -85.02
CA ARG A 9 -25.66 -0.68 -84.95
C ARG A 9 -25.15 -0.77 -83.46
N PHE A 10 -24.10 -1.58 -83.22
CA PHE A 10 -23.38 -1.60 -81.99
C PHE A 10 -22.47 -0.38 -81.87
N LEU A 11 -22.76 0.54 -80.98
CA LEU A 11 -21.80 1.54 -80.54
C LEU A 11 -20.92 0.88 -79.43
N ALA A 12 -19.67 0.70 -79.72
CA ALA A 12 -18.66 0.31 -78.74
C ALA A 12 -18.32 1.54 -77.89
N ALA A 13 -18.77 1.54 -76.62
CA ALA A 13 -18.33 2.53 -75.65
C ALA A 13 -16.96 2.09 -75.12
N ILE A 14 -15.93 2.87 -75.40
CA ILE A 14 -14.58 2.71 -74.84
C ILE A 14 -14.67 3.27 -73.39
N PHE A 15 -14.68 2.37 -72.40
CA PHE A 15 -14.48 2.75 -70.97
C PHE A 15 -12.98 2.96 -70.78
N ILE A 16 -12.56 4.23 -70.68
CA ILE A 16 -11.25 4.60 -70.12
C ILE A 16 -11.31 4.39 -68.59
N PHE A 17 -10.78 3.29 -68.11
CA PHE A 17 -10.53 3.11 -66.67
C PHE A 17 -9.42 4.07 -66.25
N GLY A 18 -9.81 5.22 -65.70
CA GLY A 18 -8.91 6.07 -64.94
C GLY A 18 -8.54 5.34 -63.64
N ALA A 19 -7.29 4.88 -63.56
CA ALA A 19 -6.73 4.37 -62.33
C ALA A 19 -6.63 5.53 -61.34
N LEU A 20 -7.68 5.67 -60.47
CA LEU A 20 -7.59 6.50 -59.28
C LEU A 20 -6.62 5.81 -58.32
N GLY A 21 -5.37 6.28 -58.31
CA GLY A 21 -4.40 5.84 -57.31
C GLY A 21 -4.91 6.20 -55.89
N MET A 22 -5.51 5.23 -55.22
CA MET A 22 -5.70 5.30 -53.78
C MET A 22 -4.31 5.24 -53.13
N THR A 23 -3.74 6.40 -52.85
CA THR A 23 -2.63 6.49 -51.91
C THR A 23 -3.18 6.08 -50.56
N ALA A 24 -2.88 4.84 -50.14
CA ALA A 24 -3.08 4.42 -48.77
C ALA A 24 -2.27 5.39 -47.91
N ALA A 25 -2.95 6.31 -47.23
CA ALA A 25 -2.34 7.10 -46.17
C ALA A 25 -1.83 6.09 -45.14
N ALA A 26 -0.51 5.86 -45.14
CA ALA A 26 0.14 5.07 -44.12
C ALA A 26 -0.24 5.72 -42.77
N CYS A 27 -1.01 5.01 -41.98
CA CYS A 27 -1.31 5.41 -40.61
C CYS A 27 0.05 5.46 -39.89
N ALA A 28 0.64 6.66 -39.80
CA ALA A 28 1.84 6.84 -39.03
C ALA A 28 1.54 6.35 -37.61
N PRO A 29 2.38 5.50 -36.97
CA PRO A 29 2.18 5.11 -35.59
C PRO A 29 2.05 6.40 -34.78
N ALA A 30 0.96 6.50 -34.01
CA ALA A 30 0.77 7.62 -33.11
C ALA A 30 2.05 7.79 -32.28
N PRO A 31 2.59 9.01 -32.13
CA PRO A 31 3.75 9.23 -31.31
C PRO A 31 3.43 8.63 -29.93
N THR A 32 4.27 7.69 -29.50
CA THR A 32 4.18 7.12 -28.15
C THR A 32 4.43 8.29 -27.20
N ALA A 33 3.35 8.87 -26.68
CA ALA A 33 3.46 9.92 -25.67
C ALA A 33 4.30 9.37 -24.53
N PRO A 34 5.30 10.12 -24.02
CA PRO A 34 6.14 9.65 -22.94
C PRO A 34 5.25 9.21 -21.77
N TYR A 35 5.50 7.99 -21.27
CA TYR A 35 4.74 7.41 -20.18
C TYR A 35 5.05 8.18 -18.89
N TYR A 36 4.04 8.83 -18.33
CA TYR A 36 4.14 9.49 -17.05
C TYR A 36 3.59 8.58 -15.96
N GLY A 37 4.43 8.27 -14.97
CA GLY A 37 4.08 7.41 -13.84
C GLY A 37 3.79 8.20 -12.58
N ILE A 38 2.96 7.64 -11.69
CA ILE A 38 2.78 8.12 -10.34
C ILE A 38 3.60 7.22 -9.42
N SER A 39 4.44 7.83 -8.56
CA SER A 39 5.07 7.18 -7.43
C SER A 39 4.22 7.46 -6.19
N PHE A 40 3.65 6.40 -5.62
CA PHE A 40 2.83 6.48 -4.42
C PHE A 40 3.17 5.32 -3.49
N LYS A 41 3.73 5.64 -2.32
CA LYS A 41 4.04 4.67 -1.27
C LYS A 41 3.00 4.79 -0.16
N ALA A 42 2.55 3.66 0.35
CA ALA A 42 1.67 3.56 1.50
C ALA A 42 2.11 2.38 2.38
N PRO A 43 1.88 2.40 3.70
CA PRO A 43 2.09 1.24 4.55
C PRO A 43 1.13 0.11 4.15
N ALA A 44 1.55 -1.14 4.27
CA ALA A 44 0.67 -2.27 4.01
C ALA A 44 -0.42 -2.43 5.10
N ASN A 45 -0.11 -2.01 6.32
CA ASN A 45 -0.95 -2.14 7.50
C ASN A 45 -0.97 -0.82 8.28
N ALA A 46 -2.07 -0.59 8.99
CA ALA A 46 -2.23 0.52 9.92
C ALA A 46 -3.11 0.10 11.10
N TYR A 47 -3.15 0.95 12.13
CA TYR A 47 -4.01 0.75 13.30
C TYR A 47 -5.12 1.79 13.36
N VAL A 48 -6.26 1.39 13.90
CA VAL A 48 -7.37 2.30 14.21
C VAL A 48 -6.89 3.49 15.05
N ASN A 49 -7.46 4.66 14.81
CA ASN A 49 -7.10 5.95 15.44
C ASN A 49 -5.69 6.48 15.08
N ARG A 50 -5.06 5.94 14.06
CA ARG A 50 -3.82 6.50 13.50
C ARG A 50 -4.11 7.29 12.23
N THR A 51 -3.15 8.12 11.84
CA THR A 51 -3.21 8.92 10.62
C THR A 51 -2.03 8.61 9.71
N PHE A 52 -2.22 8.86 8.42
CA PHE A 52 -1.19 8.74 7.39
C PHE A 52 -1.31 9.91 6.43
N THR A 53 -0.21 10.60 6.17
CA THR A 53 -0.16 11.69 5.17
C THR A 53 0.59 11.18 3.93
N PRO A 54 -0.14 10.81 2.86
CA PRO A 54 0.48 10.39 1.61
C PRO A 54 1.23 11.54 0.93
N THR A 55 2.36 11.23 0.32
CA THR A 55 3.16 12.17 -0.48
C THR A 55 3.39 11.61 -1.89
N PRO A 56 2.34 11.49 -2.72
CA PRO A 56 2.50 11.00 -4.08
C PRO A 56 3.22 12.02 -4.96
N THR A 57 3.98 11.52 -5.94
CA THR A 57 4.64 12.34 -6.96
C THR A 57 4.36 11.76 -8.34
N ALA A 58 4.30 12.62 -9.35
CA ALA A 58 4.22 12.22 -10.75
C ALA A 58 5.51 12.60 -11.49
N THR A 59 5.95 11.76 -12.42
CA THR A 59 7.15 12.03 -13.24
C THR A 59 6.99 13.25 -14.15
N SER A 60 5.75 13.67 -14.43
CA SER A 60 5.42 14.92 -15.12
C SER A 60 5.64 16.18 -14.27
N GLY A 61 5.81 16.03 -12.94
CA GLY A 61 5.83 17.15 -11.99
C GLY A 61 4.46 17.76 -11.70
N LEU A 62 3.40 17.29 -12.37
CA LEU A 62 2.03 17.76 -12.14
C LEU A 62 1.47 17.23 -10.80
N PRO A 63 0.55 17.99 -10.17
CA PRO A 63 -0.05 17.57 -8.91
C PRO A 63 -0.83 16.27 -9.06
N VAL A 64 -0.72 15.42 -8.02
CA VAL A 64 -1.46 14.16 -7.91
C VAL A 64 -2.64 14.36 -6.98
N THR A 65 -3.82 13.99 -7.44
CA THR A 65 -5.05 13.99 -6.65
C THR A 65 -5.26 12.63 -6.00
N LEU A 66 -5.56 12.63 -4.70
CA LEU A 66 -5.88 11.44 -3.94
C LEU A 66 -7.39 11.33 -3.73
N THR A 67 -7.93 10.14 -3.88
CA THR A 67 -9.32 9.81 -3.57
C THR A 67 -9.39 8.46 -2.87
N LEU A 68 -10.46 8.23 -2.11
CA LEU A 68 -10.75 6.89 -1.61
C LEU A 68 -11.52 6.11 -2.67
N ASP A 69 -11.19 4.84 -2.79
CA ASP A 69 -11.97 3.90 -3.58
C ASP A 69 -13.31 3.59 -2.87
N ALA A 70 -14.33 3.23 -3.63
CA ALA A 70 -15.65 2.90 -3.09
C ALA A 70 -15.63 1.67 -2.14
N THR A 71 -14.60 0.84 -2.22
CA THR A 71 -14.39 -0.32 -1.35
C THR A 71 -13.72 0.04 -0.02
N SER A 72 -13.30 1.31 0.17
CA SER A 72 -12.74 1.77 1.43
C SER A 72 -13.80 1.87 2.50
N THR A 73 -13.68 1.07 3.55
CA THR A 73 -14.60 1.07 4.70
C THR A 73 -13.94 1.52 6.00
N ALA A 74 -12.62 1.57 6.02
CA ALA A 74 -11.84 1.70 7.25
C ALA A 74 -11.22 3.09 7.47
N CYS A 75 -11.37 4.01 6.53
CA CYS A 75 -10.68 5.30 6.60
C CYS A 75 -11.47 6.45 5.98
N THR A 76 -11.07 7.67 6.33
CA THR A 76 -11.47 8.92 5.68
C THR A 76 -10.24 9.64 5.14
N LEU A 77 -10.43 10.46 4.11
CA LEU A 77 -9.39 11.32 3.52
C LEU A 77 -9.89 12.77 3.53
N ILE A 78 -9.29 13.59 4.37
CA ILE A 78 -9.65 15.00 4.54
C ILE A 78 -8.37 15.84 4.51
N GLY A 79 -8.33 16.87 3.65
CA GLY A 79 -7.17 17.76 3.57
C GLY A 79 -5.84 17.06 3.23
N GLY A 80 -5.88 15.94 2.51
CA GLY A 80 -4.68 15.15 2.20
C GLY A 80 -4.23 14.21 3.32
N VAL A 81 -4.93 14.18 4.44
CA VAL A 81 -4.64 13.28 5.58
C VAL A 81 -5.64 12.13 5.60
N VAL A 82 -5.14 10.92 5.63
CA VAL A 82 -5.92 9.69 5.83
C VAL A 82 -6.03 9.42 7.33
N THR A 83 -7.25 9.24 7.83
CA THR A 83 -7.52 8.85 9.21
C THR A 83 -8.15 7.47 9.22
N PHE A 84 -7.55 6.53 9.94
CA PHE A 84 -8.05 5.16 10.08
C PHE A 84 -9.05 5.09 11.22
N GLN A 85 -10.30 4.72 10.92
CA GLN A 85 -11.43 4.80 11.86
C GLN A 85 -11.90 3.44 12.37
N THR A 86 -11.88 2.44 11.51
CA THR A 86 -12.38 1.09 11.83
C THR A 86 -11.46 0.04 11.22
N VAL A 87 -11.60 -1.20 11.65
CA VAL A 87 -10.93 -2.36 11.05
C VAL A 87 -11.48 -2.61 9.64
N GLY A 88 -10.61 -2.89 8.70
CA GLY A 88 -10.98 -3.17 7.31
C GLY A 88 -10.01 -2.60 6.26
N PRO A 89 -10.38 -2.61 4.99
CA PRO A 89 -9.57 -2.06 3.93
C PRO A 89 -9.70 -0.53 3.83
N CYS A 90 -8.57 0.14 3.69
CA CYS A 90 -8.46 1.53 3.26
C CYS A 90 -7.76 1.55 1.91
N VAL A 91 -8.50 1.82 0.85
CA VAL A 91 -8.03 1.78 -0.53
C VAL A 91 -7.94 3.19 -1.09
N ILE A 92 -6.74 3.62 -1.43
CA ILE A 92 -6.43 4.97 -1.87
C ILE A 92 -6.04 4.94 -3.34
N ASN A 93 -6.68 5.77 -4.14
CA ASN A 93 -6.40 5.99 -5.54
C ASN A 93 -5.61 7.29 -5.70
N ALA A 94 -4.50 7.24 -6.44
CA ALA A 94 -3.70 8.38 -6.84
C ALA A 94 -3.88 8.62 -8.34
N ASN A 95 -4.35 9.80 -8.72
CA ASN A 95 -4.70 10.17 -10.07
C ASN A 95 -3.96 11.44 -10.50
N GLN A 96 -3.58 11.50 -11.79
CA GLN A 96 -3.00 12.67 -12.39
C GLN A 96 -3.59 12.82 -13.81
N PRO A 97 -4.48 13.79 -14.06
CA PRO A 97 -5.27 13.87 -15.28
C PRO A 97 -4.51 14.39 -16.52
N GLY A 98 -3.26 14.82 -16.36
CA GLY A 98 -2.51 15.50 -17.42
C GLY A 98 -2.89 16.97 -17.57
N ASN A 99 -2.35 17.58 -18.61
CA ASN A 99 -2.69 18.90 -19.10
C ASN A 99 -2.38 18.97 -20.60
N GLU A 100 -2.37 20.16 -21.22
CA GLU A 100 -2.07 20.34 -22.64
C GLU A 100 -0.67 19.84 -23.04
N THR A 101 0.29 19.80 -22.11
CA THR A 101 1.69 19.39 -22.36
C THR A 101 1.96 17.93 -22.00
N PHE A 102 1.31 17.43 -20.96
CA PHE A 102 1.55 16.10 -20.41
C PHE A 102 0.30 15.24 -20.47
N ALA A 103 0.43 14.03 -20.97
CA ALA A 103 -0.65 13.04 -20.95
C ALA A 103 -0.99 12.64 -19.50
N ALA A 104 -2.22 12.18 -19.29
CA ALA A 104 -2.65 11.63 -18.01
C ALA A 104 -1.77 10.43 -17.59
N ALA A 105 -1.42 10.36 -16.34
CA ALA A 105 -0.74 9.20 -15.79
C ALA A 105 -1.73 8.08 -15.47
N ARG A 106 -1.27 6.83 -15.57
CA ARG A 106 -2.07 5.69 -15.11
C ARG A 106 -2.31 5.81 -13.60
N GLN A 107 -3.57 5.61 -13.18
CA GLN A 107 -3.93 5.56 -11.77
C GLN A 107 -3.09 4.54 -11.00
N VAL A 108 -2.64 4.91 -9.81
CA VAL A 108 -1.98 4.02 -8.86
C VAL A 108 -2.88 3.84 -7.65
N GLN A 109 -3.18 2.59 -7.32
CA GLN A 109 -3.98 2.23 -6.15
C GLN A 109 -3.10 1.59 -5.07
N ARG A 110 -3.40 1.88 -3.80
CA ARG A 110 -2.79 1.24 -2.63
C ARG A 110 -3.85 0.84 -1.64
N THR A 111 -3.73 -0.38 -1.14
CA THR A 111 -4.58 -0.91 -0.07
C THR A 111 -3.80 -0.96 1.22
N ILE A 112 -4.37 -0.41 2.27
CA ILE A 112 -3.87 -0.44 3.65
C ILE A 112 -4.84 -1.29 4.46
N THR A 113 -4.35 -2.34 5.11
CA THR A 113 -5.16 -3.15 6.02
C THR A 113 -5.17 -2.50 7.39
N VAL A 114 -6.32 -1.98 7.80
CA VAL A 114 -6.49 -1.36 9.12
C VAL A 114 -6.93 -2.43 10.12
N ARG A 115 -6.30 -2.45 11.27
CA ARG A 115 -6.59 -3.39 12.39
C ARG A 115 -6.62 -2.67 13.71
N ASP A 116 -7.16 -3.36 14.71
CA ASP A 116 -7.02 -2.91 16.10
C ASP A 116 -5.56 -2.99 16.55
N CYS A 117 -5.23 -2.21 17.58
CA CYS A 117 -3.91 -2.28 18.20
C CYS A 117 -3.67 -3.68 18.77
N PRO A 118 -2.47 -4.24 18.61
CA PRO A 118 -2.13 -5.50 19.21
C PRO A 118 -2.18 -5.40 20.75
N VAL A 119 -2.61 -6.47 21.38
CA VAL A 119 -2.72 -6.54 22.84
C VAL A 119 -1.51 -7.29 23.38
N LEU A 120 -0.75 -6.65 24.28
CA LEU A 120 0.27 -7.33 25.05
C LEU A 120 -0.41 -8.31 26.01
N ARG A 121 0.02 -9.56 26.03
CA ARG A 121 -0.59 -10.63 26.83
C ARG A 121 0.19 -10.86 28.10
N SER A 122 -0.54 -11.09 29.20
CA SER A 122 0.06 -11.64 30.43
C SER A 122 0.45 -13.10 30.23
N GLY A 123 1.49 -13.54 30.92
CA GLY A 123 1.95 -14.93 30.90
C GLY A 123 3.44 -15.06 30.66
N LEU A 124 3.87 -16.30 30.41
CA LEU A 124 5.26 -16.65 30.16
C LEU A 124 5.58 -16.51 28.66
N TRP A 125 6.36 -15.50 28.35
CA TRP A 125 6.92 -15.30 27.02
C TRP A 125 8.27 -16.01 26.88
N THR A 126 8.54 -16.60 25.75
CA THR A 126 9.76 -17.39 25.51
C THR A 126 10.54 -16.84 24.34
N GLY A 127 11.84 -16.84 24.46
CA GLY A 127 12.77 -16.40 23.41
C GLY A 127 13.82 -17.47 23.08
N PRO A 128 14.72 -17.17 22.14
CA PRO A 128 15.82 -18.04 21.79
C PRO A 128 16.79 -18.21 22.96
N SER A 129 17.62 -19.27 22.90
CA SER A 129 18.68 -19.53 23.90
C SER A 129 18.21 -19.62 25.34
N GLY A 130 16.95 -20.06 25.58
CA GLY A 130 16.41 -20.22 26.93
C GLY A 130 16.04 -18.89 27.61
N THR A 131 15.99 -17.77 26.87
CA THR A 131 15.45 -16.51 27.41
C THR A 131 13.95 -16.65 27.64
N SER A 132 13.44 -16.09 28.73
CA SER A 132 12.01 -16.10 29.04
C SER A 132 11.63 -14.86 29.86
N ALA A 133 10.38 -14.42 29.74
CA ALA A 133 9.86 -13.32 30.53
C ALA A 133 8.48 -13.64 31.06
N THR A 134 8.25 -13.41 32.34
CA THR A 134 6.91 -13.41 32.95
C THR A 134 6.37 -11.99 32.85
N VAL A 135 5.30 -11.79 32.09
CA VAL A 135 4.66 -10.50 31.87
C VAL A 135 3.29 -10.46 32.55
N ASN A 136 3.06 -9.43 33.37
CA ASN A 136 1.76 -9.13 33.95
C ASN A 136 1.26 -7.82 33.37
N VAL A 137 0.09 -7.82 32.72
CA VAL A 137 -0.51 -6.65 32.08
C VAL A 137 -1.72 -6.18 32.87
N LEU A 138 -1.80 -4.89 33.17
CA LEU A 138 -2.93 -4.23 33.80
C LEU A 138 -3.29 -2.97 33.02
N GLY A 139 -4.31 -3.08 32.17
CA GLY A 139 -4.66 -2.02 31.24
C GLY A 139 -3.55 -1.76 30.22
N THR A 140 -3.04 -0.54 30.18
CA THR A 140 -1.91 -0.16 29.32
C THR A 140 -0.55 -0.34 29.99
N ASN A 141 -0.52 -0.70 31.27
CA ASN A 141 0.73 -0.90 32.00
C ASN A 141 1.09 -2.38 32.04
N PHE A 142 2.36 -2.64 32.16
CA PHE A 142 2.89 -3.99 32.35
C PHE A 142 4.05 -3.99 33.35
N SER A 143 4.26 -5.12 33.99
CA SER A 143 5.41 -5.40 34.85
C SER A 143 5.79 -6.88 34.75
N GLY A 144 6.97 -7.21 35.19
CA GLY A 144 7.40 -8.59 35.17
C GLY A 144 8.88 -8.80 35.46
N SER A 145 9.33 -10.00 35.14
CA SER A 145 10.74 -10.38 35.20
C SER A 145 11.15 -11.12 33.94
N VAL A 146 12.35 -10.88 33.50
CA VAL A 146 12.95 -11.59 32.36
C VAL A 146 14.19 -12.34 32.81
N ASN A 147 14.29 -13.59 32.39
CA ASN A 147 15.44 -14.44 32.62
C ASN A 147 16.40 -14.34 31.42
N LEU A 148 17.52 -13.69 31.63
CA LEU A 148 18.62 -13.52 30.70
C LEU A 148 19.90 -14.23 31.15
N THR A 149 19.77 -15.27 31.98
CA THR A 149 20.92 -16.01 32.54
C THR A 149 21.80 -16.59 31.42
N SER A 150 21.19 -17.06 30.35
CA SER A 150 21.90 -17.58 29.17
C SER A 150 22.73 -16.51 28.42
N LEU A 151 22.42 -15.24 28.63
CA LEU A 151 23.15 -14.09 28.08
C LEU A 151 24.10 -13.45 29.09
N GLY A 152 24.21 -14.00 30.31
CA GLY A 152 25.09 -13.52 31.36
C GLY A 152 24.51 -12.40 32.26
N PHE A 153 23.23 -12.05 32.10
CA PHE A 153 22.61 -10.93 32.85
C PHE A 153 21.73 -11.37 34.03
N GLY A 154 21.47 -12.69 34.17
CA GLY A 154 20.62 -13.22 35.22
C GLY A 154 19.13 -12.86 35.08
N VAL A 155 18.39 -12.86 36.19
CA VAL A 155 16.97 -12.48 36.22
C VAL A 155 16.86 -11.01 36.56
N GLN A 156 16.07 -10.29 35.77
CA GLN A 156 15.91 -8.85 35.84
C GLN A 156 14.45 -8.45 35.90
N SER A 157 14.12 -7.41 36.67
CA SER A 157 12.76 -6.85 36.70
C SER A 157 12.58 -5.80 35.64
N PHE A 158 11.38 -5.72 35.06
CA PHE A 158 11.00 -4.71 34.09
C PHE A 158 9.57 -4.22 34.32
N GLY A 159 9.26 -3.05 33.80
CA GLY A 159 7.93 -2.50 33.79
C GLY A 159 7.82 -1.29 32.86
N GLY A 160 6.58 -0.96 32.52
CA GLY A 160 6.33 0.14 31.61
C GLY A 160 4.89 0.23 31.14
N SER A 161 4.70 0.79 29.94
CA SER A 161 3.41 0.94 29.29
C SER A 161 3.46 0.50 27.83
N VAL A 162 2.32 0.11 27.33
CA VAL A 162 2.12 -0.23 25.91
C VAL A 162 1.14 0.77 25.29
N ALA A 163 1.55 1.36 24.17
CA ALA A 163 0.73 2.27 23.38
C ALA A 163 0.64 1.71 21.95
N CYS A 164 -0.41 0.94 21.69
CA CYS A 164 -0.55 0.14 20.48
C CYS A 164 0.63 -0.84 20.34
N GLU A 165 1.38 -0.76 19.24
CA GLU A 165 2.54 -1.63 19.01
C GLU A 165 3.81 -1.23 19.79
N VAL A 166 3.84 -0.01 20.34
CA VAL A 166 5.02 0.51 21.04
C VAL A 166 4.98 0.16 22.51
N VAL A 167 6.00 -0.57 22.94
CA VAL A 167 6.25 -0.91 24.34
C VAL A 167 7.35 0.01 24.86
N SER A 168 7.09 0.75 25.93
CA SER A 168 8.03 1.68 26.54
C SER A 168 8.11 1.44 28.03
N GLY A 169 9.31 1.40 28.58
CA GLY A 169 9.46 1.12 30.00
C GLY A 169 10.91 1.21 30.46
N SER A 170 11.19 0.52 31.54
CA SER A 170 12.54 0.39 32.07
C SER A 170 12.86 -1.05 32.49
N PHE A 171 14.12 -1.33 32.44
CA PHE A 171 14.73 -2.59 32.79
C PHE A 171 15.84 -2.28 33.78
N ASN A 172 15.63 -2.59 35.04
CA ASN A 172 16.53 -2.14 36.14
C ASN A 172 16.89 -0.64 36.08
N GLY A 173 15.90 0.22 35.79
CA GLY A 173 16.12 1.67 35.65
C GLY A 173 16.69 2.12 34.32
N THR A 174 17.18 1.22 33.46
CA THR A 174 17.61 1.54 32.10
C THR A 174 16.42 1.59 31.16
N PRO A 175 16.25 2.66 30.35
CA PRO A 175 15.13 2.74 29.41
C PRO A 175 15.08 1.55 28.45
N LEU A 176 13.88 1.02 28.25
CA LEU A 176 13.56 -0.06 27.34
C LEU A 176 12.51 0.40 26.34
N THR A 177 12.74 0.14 25.07
CA THR A 177 11.74 0.28 24.02
C THR A 177 11.60 -1.02 23.28
N GLY A 178 10.38 -1.32 22.86
CA GLY A 178 10.10 -2.53 22.07
C GLY A 178 8.93 -2.32 21.13
N ILE A 179 8.82 -3.21 20.17
CA ILE A 179 7.73 -3.25 19.21
C ILE A 179 7.02 -4.60 19.34
N LEU A 180 5.73 -4.55 19.56
CA LEU A 180 4.85 -5.70 19.54
C LEU A 180 4.44 -5.97 18.08
N SER A 181 4.52 -7.24 17.66
CA SER A 181 4.09 -7.63 16.33
C SER A 181 2.60 -7.34 16.13
N PHE A 182 2.22 -7.25 14.85
CA PHE A 182 0.87 -6.88 14.45
C PHE A 182 -0.23 -7.84 14.96
N ASP A 183 0.11 -9.08 15.24
CA ASP A 183 -0.77 -10.10 15.83
C ASP A 183 -0.66 -10.19 17.36
N GLY A 184 0.20 -9.38 17.98
CA GLY A 184 0.45 -9.37 19.43
C GLY A 184 1.21 -10.59 19.95
N ARG A 185 1.84 -11.37 19.06
CA ARG A 185 2.48 -12.63 19.42
C ARG A 185 4.00 -12.55 19.59
N VAL A 186 4.64 -11.54 19.04
CA VAL A 186 6.09 -11.36 19.11
C VAL A 186 6.39 -9.98 19.65
N LEU A 187 7.20 -9.90 20.69
CA LEU A 187 7.77 -8.67 21.22
C LEU A 187 9.26 -8.63 20.84
N THR A 188 9.65 -7.60 20.11
CA THR A 188 11.05 -7.30 19.82
C THR A 188 11.46 -6.07 20.59
N SER A 189 12.48 -6.16 21.44
CA SER A 189 13.00 -5.04 22.19
C SER A 189 14.52 -4.96 22.03
N ASN A 190 15.07 -3.77 22.28
CA ASN A 190 16.52 -3.54 22.30
C ASN A 190 16.93 -3.10 23.69
N TYR A 191 17.90 -3.80 24.26
CA TYR A 191 18.49 -3.51 25.55
C TYR A 191 20.01 -3.48 25.43
N SER A 192 20.63 -2.36 25.70
CA SER A 192 22.11 -2.20 25.64
C SER A 192 22.74 -2.73 24.33
N GLY A 193 22.06 -2.53 23.18
CA GLY A 193 22.51 -3.02 21.88
C GLY A 193 22.20 -4.49 21.57
N ILE A 194 21.58 -5.20 22.51
CA ILE A 194 21.16 -6.60 22.33
C ILE A 194 19.68 -6.60 21.93
N SER A 195 19.39 -7.22 20.78
CA SER A 195 17.99 -7.46 20.37
C SER A 195 17.44 -8.67 21.11
N ILE A 196 16.35 -8.47 21.84
CA ILE A 196 15.62 -9.50 22.57
C ILE A 196 14.30 -9.75 21.83
N VAL A 197 14.08 -10.97 21.40
CA VAL A 197 12.83 -11.39 20.75
C VAL A 197 12.13 -12.39 21.64
N LEU A 198 10.89 -12.10 22.02
CA LEU A 198 10.06 -12.97 22.85
C LEU A 198 8.77 -13.32 22.13
N ASN A 199 8.34 -14.57 22.23
CA ASN A 199 7.09 -15.07 21.69
C ASN A 199 6.06 -15.19 22.80
N ALA A 200 4.83 -14.80 22.50
CA ALA A 200 3.72 -14.85 23.44
C ALA A 200 3.40 -16.29 23.89
N PRO A 201 2.78 -16.45 25.05
CA PRO A 201 2.20 -17.73 25.44
C PRO A 201 1.14 -18.18 24.42
N ALA A 202 0.98 -19.49 24.29
CA ALA A 202 0.01 -20.13 23.41
C ALA A 202 -1.45 -19.75 23.75
#